data_e6c3e460893f53a6c5b59a3e5c93cd96
#
_entry.id   e6c3e460893f53a6c5b59a3e5c93cd96
#
_cell.length_a   1.000
_cell.length_b   1.000
_cell.length_c   1.000
_cell.angle_alpha   90.00
_cell.angle_beta   90.00
_cell.angle_gamma   90.00
#
_symmetry.space_group_name_H-M   'P 1'
#
loop_
_entity.id
_entity.type
_entity.pdbx_description
1 polymer ?
#
loop_
_entity_poly.entity_id
_entity_poly.type
_entity_poly.pdbx_seq_one_letter_code
_entity_poly.pdbx_strand_id
1 'polypeptide(L)'
;MNKESTAVDLAQQAAAGDNFTAAYDIERIRADFPILKQKVYGKPLVYLDNGASAQKPRQVLDAMNEAYETYYSNVHRGVHWTSQTSTEAFEGSRKKVAAFLNAVSENEIIFTRGATEAINLVAASWGGANLNPGDEVILSHMEHHSNIVPWQILRQQKEIELKIVPIDDDGNFLFDEYQKMLSEKTKMVAVTHVSNALGTIVPVVDVIRLAHDKGALVLLDGCQAVPHMAVDVQALDADFYVFSGHKLYGPTAIGVLWGREDLLNAMPPYQSGGDMISSVTFEKTTFKKSPHRFEAGTPAITEAIGLGAAIDYVGAVGLGSISAHEQGVLQYASERLQAVEGLRIIGQAREKASIISFVIDGIHAHDLGTFVDRAGVAVRVGHHCAQPVMERYGIAATARASFGLYNTREEVDVLTDALIQAKEFFG
;
A
#
# COMPACT_ATOMS: atom_id res chain seq x y z
N MET A 1 -9.44 -34.16 7.21
CA MET A 1 -9.93 -32.99 7.96
C MET A 1 -8.77 -31.99 8.03
N ASN A 2 -8.59 -31.22 6.97
CA ASN A 2 -7.60 -30.14 6.92
C ASN A 2 -8.29 -28.87 7.44
N LYS A 3 -7.69 -28.24 8.44
CA LYS A 3 -8.10 -26.89 8.87
C LYS A 3 -7.70 -25.93 7.77
N GLU A 4 -8.69 -25.30 7.14
CA GLU A 4 -8.47 -24.13 6.31
C GLU A 4 -7.96 -23.02 7.22
N SER A 5 -6.69 -22.64 7.03
CA SER A 5 -6.09 -21.49 7.72
C SER A 5 -6.53 -20.23 6.98
N THR A 6 -7.32 -19.38 7.64
CA THR A 6 -7.72 -18.07 7.09
C THR A 6 -6.63 -17.03 7.32
N ALA A 7 -6.62 -15.91 6.58
CA ALA A 7 -5.70 -14.80 6.79
C ALA A 7 -5.75 -14.26 8.25
N VAL A 8 -6.91 -14.42 8.91
CA VAL A 8 -7.11 -14.15 10.34
C VAL A 8 -6.33 -15.12 11.21
N ASP A 9 -6.25 -16.42 10.84
CA ASP A 9 -5.47 -17.40 11.60
C ASP A 9 -3.96 -17.11 11.51
N LEU A 10 -3.48 -16.63 10.36
CA LEU A 10 -2.07 -16.21 10.20
C LEU A 10 -1.76 -14.93 10.99
N ALA A 11 -2.68 -13.96 10.99
CA ALA A 11 -2.56 -12.75 11.83
C ALA A 11 -2.64 -13.09 13.33
N GLN A 12 -3.48 -14.06 13.73
CA GLN A 12 -3.59 -14.54 15.10
C GLN A 12 -2.38 -15.37 15.53
N GLN A 13 -1.77 -16.13 14.63
CA GLN A 13 -0.52 -16.87 14.92
C GLN A 13 0.69 -15.94 15.05
N ALA A 14 0.77 -14.87 14.26
CA ALA A 14 1.79 -13.84 14.42
C ALA A 14 1.62 -13.07 15.74
N ALA A 15 0.38 -12.81 16.17
CA ALA A 15 0.07 -12.20 17.47
C ALA A 15 0.34 -13.10 18.68
N ALA A 16 0.36 -14.42 18.50
CA ALA A 16 0.62 -15.39 19.59
C ALA A 16 2.11 -15.51 19.95
N GLY A 17 3.02 -14.94 19.16
CA GLY A 17 4.46 -14.90 19.43
C GLY A 17 4.93 -13.71 20.28
N ASP A 18 4.15 -12.64 20.32
CA ASP A 18 4.49 -11.42 21.08
C ASP A 18 3.79 -11.40 22.44
N ASN A 19 4.54 -11.77 23.51
CA ASN A 19 4.16 -11.50 24.89
C ASN A 19 4.20 -9.99 25.20
N PHE A 20 3.39 -9.18 24.52
CA PHE A 20 3.23 -7.76 24.81
C PHE A 20 1.89 -7.49 25.50
N THR A 21 1.87 -7.53 26.84
CA THR A 21 0.77 -7.09 27.70
C THR A 21 0.85 -5.61 28.07
N ALA A 22 1.62 -4.79 27.33
CA ALA A 22 1.56 -3.34 27.51
C ALA A 22 0.32 -2.79 26.80
N ALA A 23 -0.51 -2.02 27.53
CA ALA A 23 -1.64 -1.32 26.92
C ALA A 23 -1.14 -0.43 25.77
N TYR A 24 -1.89 -0.37 24.65
CA TYR A 24 -1.58 0.49 23.51
C TYR A 24 -1.57 1.95 23.95
N ASP A 25 -0.39 2.53 24.14
CA ASP A 25 -0.20 3.89 24.66
C ASP A 25 -0.38 4.91 23.54
N ILE A 26 -1.64 5.22 23.25
CA ILE A 26 -2.04 6.13 22.17
C ILE A 26 -1.48 7.55 22.39
N GLU A 27 -1.41 8.03 23.62
CA GLU A 27 -0.90 9.38 23.90
C GLU A 27 0.60 9.50 23.62
N ARG A 28 1.39 8.49 23.99
CA ARG A 28 2.81 8.41 23.64
C ARG A 28 3.00 8.36 22.14
N ILE A 29 2.22 7.52 21.44
CA ILE A 29 2.29 7.39 19.98
C ILE A 29 1.96 8.74 19.32
N ARG A 30 0.86 9.39 19.71
CA ARG A 30 0.46 10.69 19.15
C ARG A 30 1.50 11.78 19.38
N ALA A 31 2.21 11.74 20.52
CA ALA A 31 3.27 12.70 20.84
C ALA A 31 4.45 12.63 19.84
N ASP A 32 4.70 11.47 19.23
CA ASP A 32 5.73 11.25 18.22
C ASP A 32 5.39 11.92 16.87
N PHE A 33 4.14 12.30 16.62
CA PHE A 33 3.69 12.91 15.36
C PHE A 33 3.50 14.44 15.51
N PRO A 34 4.52 15.27 15.16
CA PRO A 34 4.48 16.71 15.42
C PRO A 34 3.30 17.42 14.76
N ILE A 35 2.86 16.95 13.59
CA ILE A 35 1.76 17.56 12.82
C ILE A 35 0.42 17.46 13.56
N LEU A 36 0.20 16.45 14.42
CA LEU A 36 -1.05 16.29 15.16
C LEU A 36 -1.25 17.38 16.24
N LYS A 37 -0.20 18.16 16.55
CA LYS A 37 -0.27 19.34 17.42
C LYS A 37 -0.78 20.60 16.71
N GLN A 38 -0.95 20.53 15.37
CA GLN A 38 -1.39 21.68 14.58
C GLN A 38 -2.88 22.00 14.82
N LYS A 39 -3.22 23.24 14.59
CA LYS A 39 -4.61 23.70 14.57
C LYS A 39 -4.99 24.15 13.16
N VAL A 40 -6.16 23.70 12.71
CA VAL A 40 -6.76 24.08 11.43
C VAL A 40 -8.01 24.89 11.71
N TYR A 41 -8.07 26.14 11.25
CA TYR A 41 -9.14 27.10 11.55
C TYR A 41 -9.38 27.28 13.07
N GLY A 42 -8.31 27.21 13.87
CA GLY A 42 -8.38 27.33 15.32
C GLY A 42 -8.81 26.06 16.07
N LYS A 43 -9.16 24.99 15.38
CA LYS A 43 -9.54 23.68 15.93
C LYS A 43 -8.37 22.70 15.87
N PRO A 44 -8.27 21.70 16.77
CA PRO A 44 -7.28 20.62 16.65
C PRO A 44 -7.41 19.92 15.30
N LEU A 45 -6.27 19.54 14.68
CA LEU A 45 -6.26 18.74 13.47
C LEU A 45 -6.75 17.31 13.77
N VAL A 46 -7.79 16.87 13.10
CA VAL A 46 -8.25 15.48 13.02
C VAL A 46 -7.89 14.93 11.63
N TYR A 47 -6.84 14.09 11.56
CA TYR A 47 -6.32 13.63 10.29
C TYR A 47 -6.80 12.21 9.98
N LEU A 48 -7.76 12.08 9.07
CA LEU A 48 -8.41 10.83 8.66
C LEU A 48 -8.20 10.50 7.16
N ASP A 49 -7.07 10.93 6.57
CA ASP A 49 -6.73 10.65 5.18
C ASP A 49 -5.46 9.77 5.05
N ASN A 50 -5.26 8.83 5.98
CA ASN A 50 -4.09 7.94 6.01
C ASN A 50 -3.98 7.03 4.79
N GLY A 51 -5.11 6.60 4.23
CA GLY A 51 -5.15 5.80 3.01
C GLY A 51 -4.62 6.54 1.77
N ALA A 52 -4.52 7.88 1.81
CA ALA A 52 -3.83 8.66 0.79
C ALA A 52 -2.35 8.84 1.13
N SER A 53 -2.02 9.27 2.36
CA SER A 53 -0.65 9.40 2.86
C SER A 53 -0.68 9.48 4.38
N ALA A 54 0.05 8.63 5.09
CA ALA A 54 0.16 8.69 6.54
C ALA A 54 1.11 9.81 6.99
N GLN A 55 0.94 10.31 8.22
CA GLN A 55 1.83 11.30 8.82
C GLN A 55 3.15 10.67 9.26
N LYS A 56 4.18 11.49 9.51
CA LYS A 56 5.55 11.02 9.79
C LYS A 56 5.87 11.19 11.26
N PRO A 57 6.33 10.14 11.95
CA PRO A 57 6.81 10.27 13.31
C PRO A 57 8.14 11.02 13.35
N ARG A 58 8.48 11.58 14.51
CA ARG A 58 9.73 12.34 14.73
C ARG A 58 10.96 11.55 14.35
N GLN A 59 10.98 10.26 14.63
CA GLN A 59 12.09 9.35 14.35
C GLN A 59 12.43 9.29 12.84
N VAL A 60 11.42 9.33 11.97
CA VAL A 60 11.61 9.37 10.52
C VAL A 60 12.18 10.72 10.08
N LEU A 61 11.62 11.82 10.61
CA LEU A 61 12.09 13.16 10.29
C LEU A 61 13.53 13.37 10.73
N ASP A 62 13.87 12.92 11.94
CA ASP A 62 15.20 13.07 12.53
C ASP A 62 16.23 12.21 11.76
N ALA A 63 15.91 10.96 11.39
CA ALA A 63 16.79 10.11 10.60
C ALA A 63 17.14 10.72 9.23
N MET A 64 16.15 11.33 8.56
CA MET A 64 16.39 12.02 7.28
C MET A 64 17.23 13.28 7.47
N ASN A 65 16.96 14.09 8.50
CA ASN A 65 17.73 15.28 8.79
C ASN A 65 19.18 14.94 9.16
N GLU A 66 19.37 13.94 10.05
CA GLU A 66 20.70 13.47 10.43
C GLU A 66 21.51 13.02 9.21
N ALA A 67 20.90 12.29 8.27
CA ALA A 67 21.56 11.88 7.05
C ALA A 67 22.09 13.08 6.25
N TYR A 68 21.26 14.11 6.03
CA TYR A 68 21.68 15.32 5.29
C TYR A 68 22.71 16.15 6.05
N GLU A 69 22.59 16.27 7.37
CA GLU A 69 23.42 17.16 8.18
C GLU A 69 24.81 16.58 8.46
N THR A 70 24.93 15.21 8.49
CA THR A 70 26.15 14.59 9.03
C THR A 70 26.94 13.76 8.03
N TYR A 71 26.32 12.97 7.14
CA TYR A 71 27.04 12.01 6.31
C TYR A 71 26.55 11.89 4.86
N TYR A 72 25.66 12.75 4.39
CA TYR A 72 25.10 12.62 3.04
C TYR A 72 26.18 12.61 1.95
N SER A 73 26.12 11.60 1.11
CA SER A 73 26.93 11.44 -0.09
C SER A 73 26.29 10.43 -1.04
N ASN A 74 26.75 10.41 -2.30
CA ASN A 74 26.37 9.34 -3.23
C ASN A 74 26.88 7.98 -2.71
N VAL A 75 26.10 6.94 -2.97
CA VAL A 75 26.30 5.57 -2.45
C VAL A 75 27.09 4.69 -3.42
N HIS A 76 27.61 3.56 -2.90
CA HIS A 76 28.26 2.43 -3.59
C HIS A 76 29.67 2.69 -4.16
N ARG A 77 29.99 3.85 -4.72
CA ARG A 77 31.24 4.06 -5.49
C ARG A 77 32.29 4.95 -4.81
N GLY A 78 31.87 5.71 -3.80
CA GLY A 78 32.79 6.58 -3.09
C GLY A 78 33.69 5.82 -2.14
N VAL A 79 34.98 6.19 -2.09
CA VAL A 79 35.98 5.58 -1.18
C VAL A 79 36.19 6.42 0.08
N HIS A 80 35.43 7.50 0.27
CA HIS A 80 35.51 8.39 1.43
C HIS A 80 34.44 8.05 2.47
N TRP A 81 34.66 8.46 3.71
CA TRP A 81 33.85 8.10 4.87
C TRP A 81 32.35 8.38 4.67
N THR A 82 31.97 9.58 4.19
CA THR A 82 30.55 9.92 4.00
C THR A 82 29.85 9.00 3.00
N SER A 83 30.54 8.58 1.91
CA SER A 83 29.96 7.63 0.95
C SER A 83 29.80 6.23 1.53
N GLN A 84 30.75 5.77 2.34
CA GLN A 84 30.65 4.47 3.01
C GLN A 84 29.50 4.48 4.02
N THR A 85 29.41 5.51 4.86
CA THR A 85 28.33 5.66 5.85
C THR A 85 26.94 5.78 5.18
N SER A 86 26.83 6.58 4.10
CA SER A 86 25.57 6.66 3.33
C SER A 86 25.19 5.31 2.70
N THR A 87 26.18 4.55 2.20
CA THR A 87 25.94 3.23 1.62
C THR A 87 25.46 2.23 2.69
N GLU A 88 26.09 2.23 3.85
CA GLU A 88 25.71 1.37 4.97
C GLU A 88 24.28 1.68 5.45
N ALA A 89 23.90 2.95 5.56
CA ALA A 89 22.56 3.39 5.94
C ALA A 89 21.50 3.03 4.87
N PHE A 90 21.82 3.22 3.61
CA PHE A 90 20.95 2.91 2.47
C PHE A 90 20.70 1.40 2.35
N GLU A 91 21.76 0.58 2.34
CA GLU A 91 21.64 -0.87 2.25
C GLU A 91 21.10 -1.48 3.57
N GLY A 92 21.39 -0.83 4.71
CA GLY A 92 20.74 -1.15 5.98
C GLY A 92 19.23 -1.03 5.94
N SER A 93 18.72 0.00 5.23
CA SER A 93 17.28 0.17 5.01
C SER A 93 16.69 -0.91 4.11
N ARG A 94 17.44 -1.37 3.08
CA ARG A 94 17.03 -2.50 2.24
C ARG A 94 16.89 -3.79 3.05
N LYS A 95 17.81 -4.06 3.95
CA LYS A 95 17.76 -5.21 4.87
C LYS A 95 16.54 -5.13 5.81
N LYS A 96 16.20 -3.94 6.31
CA LYS A 96 15.00 -3.73 7.12
C LYS A 96 13.72 -4.01 6.33
N VAL A 97 13.65 -3.57 5.07
CA VAL A 97 12.52 -3.90 4.18
C VAL A 97 12.42 -5.40 3.94
N ALA A 98 13.55 -6.07 3.67
CA ALA A 98 13.57 -7.52 3.48
C ALA A 98 13.06 -8.26 4.73
N ALA A 99 13.52 -7.88 5.90
CA ALA A 99 13.05 -8.45 7.16
C ALA A 99 11.57 -8.16 7.44
N PHE A 100 11.11 -6.94 7.11
CA PHE A 100 9.71 -6.51 7.30
C PHE A 100 8.72 -7.33 6.45
N LEU A 101 9.11 -7.73 5.25
CA LEU A 101 8.31 -8.58 4.35
C LEU A 101 8.59 -10.07 4.52
N ASN A 102 9.52 -10.47 5.42
CA ASN A 102 10.07 -11.83 5.49
C ASN A 102 10.60 -12.34 4.15
N ALA A 103 11.30 -11.49 3.39
CA ALA A 103 11.98 -11.87 2.16
C ALA A 103 13.18 -12.79 2.43
N VAL A 104 13.52 -13.65 1.47
CA VAL A 104 14.67 -14.58 1.60
C VAL A 104 16.00 -13.83 1.56
N SER A 105 16.05 -12.74 0.77
CA SER A 105 17.28 -11.97 0.51
C SER A 105 16.98 -10.51 0.25
N GLU A 106 17.91 -9.61 0.64
CA GLU A 106 17.88 -8.20 0.21
C GLU A 106 17.97 -8.04 -1.32
N ASN A 107 18.43 -9.04 -2.06
CA ASN A 107 18.45 -9.02 -3.52
C ASN A 107 17.04 -9.03 -4.14
N GLU A 108 16.02 -9.40 -3.37
CA GLU A 108 14.62 -9.40 -3.77
C GLU A 108 13.95 -8.04 -3.61
N ILE A 109 14.64 -7.04 -3.01
CA ILE A 109 14.12 -5.72 -2.70
C ILE A 109 14.65 -4.69 -3.68
N ILE A 110 13.75 -4.09 -4.45
CA ILE A 110 14.08 -2.99 -5.39
C ILE A 110 13.43 -1.72 -4.87
N PHE A 111 14.22 -0.66 -4.70
CA PHE A 111 13.69 0.66 -4.39
C PHE A 111 13.17 1.34 -5.66
N THR A 112 11.96 1.86 -5.56
CA THR A 112 11.26 2.61 -6.61
C THR A 112 10.75 3.94 -6.04
N ARG A 113 10.19 4.82 -6.88
CA ARG A 113 9.56 6.07 -6.39
C ARG A 113 8.20 5.85 -5.71
N GLY A 114 7.68 4.63 -5.74
CA GLY A 114 6.39 4.24 -5.18
C GLY A 114 5.83 3.02 -5.90
N ALA A 115 4.73 2.46 -5.38
CA ALA A 115 4.07 1.29 -5.96
C ALA A 115 3.65 1.50 -7.42
N THR A 116 3.30 2.72 -7.82
CA THR A 116 2.99 3.03 -9.23
C THR A 116 4.17 2.70 -10.14
N GLU A 117 5.39 3.10 -9.78
CA GLU A 117 6.59 2.75 -10.56
C GLU A 117 6.88 1.25 -10.48
N ALA A 118 6.73 0.64 -9.31
CA ALA A 118 6.94 -0.79 -9.12
C ALA A 118 6.04 -1.65 -10.03
N ILE A 119 4.74 -1.31 -10.12
CA ILE A 119 3.80 -2.01 -11.01
C ILE A 119 4.16 -1.76 -12.48
N ASN A 120 4.50 -0.52 -12.85
CA ASN A 120 4.95 -0.21 -14.22
C ASN A 120 6.23 -0.98 -14.57
N LEU A 121 7.17 -1.16 -13.63
CA LEU A 121 8.37 -1.95 -13.82
C LEU A 121 8.01 -3.40 -14.15
N VAL A 122 7.14 -4.04 -13.35
CA VAL A 122 6.71 -5.42 -13.61
C VAL A 122 5.98 -5.52 -14.95
N ALA A 123 5.04 -4.63 -15.23
CA ALA A 123 4.28 -4.63 -16.48
C ALA A 123 5.20 -4.46 -17.70
N ALA A 124 6.09 -3.46 -17.68
CA ALA A 124 6.96 -3.15 -18.81
C ALA A 124 8.08 -4.18 -18.98
N SER A 125 8.71 -4.60 -17.89
CA SER A 125 9.87 -5.52 -17.93
C SER A 125 9.41 -6.97 -18.05
N TRP A 126 8.74 -7.51 -17.04
CA TRP A 126 8.27 -8.89 -17.08
C TRP A 126 7.19 -9.08 -18.15
N GLY A 127 6.14 -8.26 -18.13
CA GLY A 127 5.03 -8.36 -19.08
C GLY A 127 5.47 -8.13 -20.52
N GLY A 128 6.32 -7.11 -20.75
CA GLY A 128 6.90 -6.82 -22.05
C GLY A 128 7.71 -8.00 -22.65
N ALA A 129 8.41 -8.75 -21.82
CA ALA A 129 9.25 -9.88 -22.24
C ALA A 129 8.48 -11.21 -22.37
N ASN A 130 7.45 -11.43 -21.56
CA ASN A 130 6.84 -12.76 -21.42
C ASN A 130 5.42 -12.89 -21.98
N LEU A 131 4.66 -11.77 -22.09
CA LEU A 131 3.29 -11.82 -22.61
C LEU A 131 3.25 -11.78 -24.14
N ASN A 132 2.34 -12.55 -24.71
CA ASN A 132 2.08 -12.69 -26.13
C ASN A 132 0.61 -12.41 -26.45
N PRO A 133 0.25 -12.17 -27.74
CA PRO A 133 -1.13 -11.99 -28.15
C PRO A 133 -2.06 -13.11 -27.68
N GLY A 134 -3.18 -12.74 -27.03
CA GLY A 134 -4.15 -13.68 -26.49
C GLY A 134 -3.83 -14.24 -25.11
N ASP A 135 -2.67 -13.91 -24.50
CA ASP A 135 -2.43 -14.17 -23.09
C ASP A 135 -3.34 -13.29 -22.23
N GLU A 136 -3.68 -13.77 -21.03
CA GLU A 136 -4.64 -13.14 -20.14
C GLU A 136 -3.95 -12.57 -18.89
N VAL A 137 -4.35 -11.36 -18.49
CA VAL A 137 -4.02 -10.76 -17.21
C VAL A 137 -5.32 -10.53 -16.44
N ILE A 138 -5.40 -11.03 -15.20
CA ILE A 138 -6.57 -10.88 -14.34
C ILE A 138 -6.32 -9.75 -13.34
N LEU A 139 -7.27 -8.82 -13.26
CA LEU A 139 -7.33 -7.73 -12.30
C LEU A 139 -8.60 -7.87 -11.47
N SER A 140 -8.71 -7.15 -10.33
CA SER A 140 -9.98 -7.01 -9.64
C SER A 140 -10.70 -5.70 -9.99
N HIS A 141 -12.01 -5.65 -9.71
CA HIS A 141 -12.79 -4.42 -9.86
C HIS A 141 -12.40 -3.32 -8.84
N MET A 142 -11.63 -3.70 -7.80
CA MET A 142 -11.22 -2.81 -6.72
C MET A 142 -9.83 -2.19 -6.92
N GLU A 143 -9.20 -2.39 -8.08
CA GLU A 143 -7.83 -1.94 -8.27
C GLU A 143 -7.69 -0.41 -8.24
N HIS A 144 -6.60 0.05 -7.64
CA HIS A 144 -6.13 1.41 -7.80
C HIS A 144 -5.71 1.62 -9.26
N HIS A 145 -5.86 2.83 -9.81
CA HIS A 145 -5.50 3.15 -11.20
C HIS A 145 -4.06 2.73 -11.56
N SER A 146 -3.13 2.75 -10.60
CA SER A 146 -1.75 2.29 -10.81
C SER A 146 -1.63 0.81 -11.15
N ASN A 147 -2.63 -0.02 -10.76
CA ASN A 147 -2.70 -1.44 -11.11
C ASN A 147 -3.72 -1.75 -12.22
N ILE A 148 -4.21 -0.73 -12.91
CA ILE A 148 -5.08 -0.87 -14.10
C ILE A 148 -4.34 -0.36 -15.35
N VAL A 149 -3.91 0.90 -15.29
CA VAL A 149 -3.42 1.62 -16.48
C VAL A 149 -2.17 0.99 -17.11
N PRO A 150 -1.16 0.52 -16.37
CA PRO A 150 0.00 -0.12 -16.99
C PRO A 150 -0.39 -1.38 -17.80
N TRP A 151 -1.34 -2.17 -17.32
CA TRP A 151 -1.84 -3.34 -18.02
C TRP A 151 -2.69 -2.99 -19.25
N GLN A 152 -3.45 -1.88 -19.20
CA GLN A 152 -4.17 -1.37 -20.39
C GLN A 152 -3.21 -0.90 -21.46
N ILE A 153 -2.10 -0.24 -21.10
CA ILE A 153 -1.05 0.15 -22.06
C ILE A 153 -0.42 -1.10 -22.67
N LEU A 154 -0.09 -2.08 -21.85
CA LEU A 154 0.50 -3.34 -22.30
C LEU A 154 -0.48 -4.13 -23.20
N ARG A 155 -1.78 -4.11 -22.89
CA ARG A 155 -2.84 -4.67 -23.75
C ARG A 155 -2.80 -4.10 -25.16
N GLN A 156 -2.65 -2.78 -25.28
CA GLN A 156 -2.57 -2.13 -26.59
C GLN A 156 -1.30 -2.50 -27.37
N GLN A 157 -0.20 -2.74 -26.66
CA GLN A 157 1.11 -3.06 -27.28
C GLN A 157 1.26 -4.55 -27.63
N LYS A 158 0.64 -5.43 -26.86
CA LYS A 158 0.86 -6.88 -26.90
C LYS A 158 -0.37 -7.69 -27.31
N GLU A 159 -1.52 -7.04 -27.49
CA GLU A 159 -2.80 -7.71 -27.82
C GLU A 159 -3.20 -8.77 -26.76
N ILE A 160 -2.88 -8.52 -25.50
CA ILE A 160 -3.31 -9.37 -24.37
C ILE A 160 -4.76 -9.07 -23.99
N GLU A 161 -5.39 -9.98 -23.24
CA GLU A 161 -6.72 -9.81 -22.71
C GLU A 161 -6.69 -9.43 -21.22
N LEU A 162 -7.50 -8.44 -20.82
CA LEU A 162 -7.70 -8.10 -19.42
C LEU A 162 -9.04 -8.66 -18.95
N LYS A 163 -9.01 -9.49 -17.91
CA LYS A 163 -10.19 -10.02 -17.24
C LYS A 163 -10.35 -9.35 -15.89
N ILE A 164 -11.56 -8.98 -15.53
CA ILE A 164 -11.84 -8.22 -14.32
C ILE A 164 -12.72 -9.03 -13.40
N VAL A 165 -12.21 -9.44 -12.25
CA VAL A 165 -12.98 -10.13 -11.21
C VAL A 165 -13.96 -9.14 -10.58
N PRO A 166 -15.27 -9.42 -10.62
CA PRO A 166 -16.27 -8.54 -10.06
C PRO A 166 -16.29 -8.58 -8.52
N ILE A 167 -17.01 -7.60 -7.95
CA ILE A 167 -17.34 -7.53 -6.52
C ILE A 167 -18.86 -7.57 -6.34
N ASP A 168 -19.31 -8.03 -5.18
CA ASP A 168 -20.72 -7.94 -4.79
C ASP A 168 -21.11 -6.53 -4.29
N ASP A 169 -22.35 -6.39 -3.79
CA ASP A 169 -22.86 -5.10 -3.29
C ASP A 169 -22.22 -4.68 -1.96
N ASP A 170 -21.70 -5.64 -1.19
CA ASP A 170 -20.94 -5.38 0.03
C ASP A 170 -19.44 -5.08 -0.25
N GLY A 171 -19.00 -5.24 -1.50
CA GLY A 171 -17.62 -5.02 -1.92
C GLY A 171 -16.71 -6.21 -1.65
N ASN A 172 -17.25 -7.41 -1.47
CA ASN A 172 -16.45 -8.63 -1.38
C ASN A 172 -15.92 -9.03 -2.77
N PHE A 173 -14.70 -9.55 -2.81
CA PHE A 173 -14.12 -10.17 -3.99
C PHE A 173 -14.89 -11.46 -4.33
N LEU A 174 -15.42 -11.56 -5.56
CA LEU A 174 -16.20 -12.73 -5.97
C LEU A 174 -15.27 -13.87 -6.39
N PHE A 175 -14.87 -14.66 -5.41
CA PHE A 175 -13.89 -15.73 -5.55
C PHE A 175 -14.31 -16.81 -6.56
N ASP A 176 -15.60 -17.19 -6.60
CA ASP A 176 -16.12 -18.16 -7.57
C ASP A 176 -16.02 -17.66 -9.00
N GLU A 177 -16.20 -16.35 -9.23
CA GLU A 177 -16.02 -15.74 -10.55
C GLU A 177 -14.52 -15.69 -10.93
N TYR A 178 -13.64 -15.38 -9.97
CA TYR A 178 -12.20 -15.47 -10.19
C TYR A 178 -11.80 -16.88 -10.64
N GLN A 179 -12.25 -17.91 -9.96
CA GLN A 179 -11.93 -19.30 -10.28
C GLN A 179 -12.38 -19.69 -11.71
N LYS A 180 -13.56 -19.22 -12.13
CA LYS A 180 -14.07 -19.44 -13.50
C LYS A 180 -13.27 -18.70 -14.58
N MET A 181 -12.66 -17.57 -14.23
CA MET A 181 -11.86 -16.77 -15.18
C MET A 181 -10.48 -17.34 -15.44
N LEU A 182 -9.93 -18.12 -14.52
CA LEU A 182 -8.61 -18.74 -14.67
C LEU A 182 -8.58 -19.75 -15.81
N SER A 183 -7.56 -19.66 -16.65
CA SER A 183 -7.34 -20.56 -17.79
C SER A 183 -5.83 -20.79 -18.01
N GLU A 184 -5.47 -21.70 -18.89
CA GLU A 184 -4.07 -21.93 -19.31
C GLU A 184 -3.45 -20.71 -20.03
N LYS A 185 -4.28 -19.76 -20.48
CA LYS A 185 -3.85 -18.48 -21.06
C LYS A 185 -3.55 -17.43 -20.02
N THR A 186 -4.02 -17.60 -18.77
CA THR A 186 -3.74 -16.67 -17.70
C THR A 186 -2.25 -16.74 -17.37
N LYS A 187 -1.55 -15.59 -17.45
CA LYS A 187 -0.11 -15.48 -17.20
C LYS A 187 0.20 -14.60 -15.99
N MET A 188 -0.70 -13.68 -15.66
CA MET A 188 -0.55 -12.80 -14.51
C MET A 188 -1.89 -12.57 -13.83
N VAL A 189 -1.88 -12.59 -12.52
CA VAL A 189 -2.97 -12.07 -11.66
C VAL A 189 -2.40 -10.88 -10.90
N ALA A 190 -2.90 -9.67 -11.15
CA ALA A 190 -2.41 -8.46 -10.51
C ALA A 190 -3.55 -7.83 -9.71
N VAL A 191 -3.56 -8.06 -8.38
CA VAL A 191 -4.67 -7.65 -7.52
C VAL A 191 -4.19 -6.92 -6.27
N THR A 192 -5.04 -6.05 -5.75
CA THR A 192 -4.81 -5.40 -4.46
C THR A 192 -4.93 -6.42 -3.32
N HIS A 193 -4.06 -6.32 -2.31
CA HIS A 193 -4.21 -7.08 -1.08
C HIS A 193 -5.32 -6.48 -0.20
N VAL A 194 -5.37 -5.15 -0.13
CA VAL A 194 -6.41 -4.38 0.57
C VAL A 194 -6.87 -3.22 -0.29
N SER A 195 -8.17 -3.14 -0.55
CA SER A 195 -8.76 -2.06 -1.35
C SER A 195 -8.59 -0.70 -0.69
N ASN A 196 -7.98 0.24 -1.40
CA ASN A 196 -7.83 1.63 -0.92
C ASN A 196 -9.15 2.42 -0.92
N ALA A 197 -10.17 1.98 -1.64
CA ALA A 197 -11.48 2.61 -1.69
C ALA A 197 -12.47 1.98 -0.70
N LEU A 198 -12.48 0.66 -0.57
CA LEU A 198 -13.47 -0.07 0.22
C LEU A 198 -12.93 -0.59 1.56
N GLY A 199 -11.61 -0.72 1.68
CA GLY A 199 -10.98 -1.38 2.82
C GLY A 199 -11.03 -2.92 2.76
N THR A 200 -11.74 -3.49 1.80
CA THR A 200 -11.89 -4.96 1.65
C THR A 200 -10.53 -5.64 1.59
N ILE A 201 -10.34 -6.68 2.40
CA ILE A 201 -9.19 -7.56 2.38
C ILE A 201 -9.48 -8.70 1.40
N VAL A 202 -8.62 -8.85 0.38
CA VAL A 202 -8.76 -9.91 -0.63
C VAL A 202 -8.18 -11.22 -0.08
N PRO A 203 -8.78 -12.40 -0.34
CA PRO A 203 -8.28 -13.69 0.11
C PRO A 203 -7.08 -14.15 -0.75
N VAL A 204 -5.95 -13.40 -0.63
CA VAL A 204 -4.81 -13.51 -1.54
C VAL A 204 -4.11 -14.87 -1.51
N VAL A 205 -4.14 -15.58 -0.39
CA VAL A 205 -3.56 -16.93 -0.28
C VAL A 205 -4.24 -17.90 -1.26
N ASP A 206 -5.58 -17.90 -1.29
CA ASP A 206 -6.32 -18.74 -2.23
C ASP A 206 -6.22 -18.23 -3.67
N VAL A 207 -6.16 -16.91 -3.87
CA VAL A 207 -5.94 -16.30 -5.19
C VAL A 207 -4.61 -16.77 -5.77
N ILE A 208 -3.52 -16.72 -4.99
CA ILE A 208 -2.18 -17.15 -5.42
C ILE A 208 -2.17 -18.64 -5.74
N ARG A 209 -2.67 -19.48 -4.83
CA ARG A 209 -2.70 -20.92 -5.03
C ARG A 209 -3.38 -21.31 -6.34
N LEU A 210 -4.57 -20.77 -6.62
CA LEU A 210 -5.31 -21.07 -7.85
C LEU A 210 -4.64 -20.50 -9.11
N ALA A 211 -3.97 -19.35 -9.02
CA ALA A 211 -3.18 -18.79 -10.11
C ALA A 211 -2.00 -19.71 -10.45
N HIS A 212 -1.26 -20.16 -9.44
CA HIS A 212 -0.14 -21.08 -9.61
C HIS A 212 -0.56 -22.45 -10.15
N ASP A 213 -1.75 -22.97 -9.79
CA ASP A 213 -2.33 -24.18 -10.37
C ASP A 213 -2.52 -24.06 -11.91
N LYS A 214 -2.56 -22.84 -12.45
CA LYS A 214 -2.63 -22.52 -13.89
C LYS A 214 -1.31 -22.04 -14.48
N GLY A 215 -0.25 -21.97 -13.70
CA GLY A 215 1.06 -21.48 -14.10
C GLY A 215 1.10 -19.96 -14.30
N ALA A 216 0.17 -19.23 -13.72
CA ALA A 216 0.14 -17.77 -13.71
C ALA A 216 0.90 -17.22 -12.51
N LEU A 217 1.67 -16.14 -12.70
CA LEU A 217 2.31 -15.41 -11.62
C LEU A 217 1.34 -14.44 -10.95
N VAL A 218 1.64 -14.04 -9.71
CA VAL A 218 0.80 -13.10 -8.94
C VAL A 218 1.59 -11.89 -8.48
N LEU A 219 1.06 -10.70 -8.82
CA LEU A 219 1.50 -9.41 -8.29
C LEU A 219 0.45 -8.91 -7.30
N LEU A 220 0.89 -8.59 -6.08
CA LEU A 220 0.04 -8.00 -5.06
C LEU A 220 0.37 -6.53 -4.84
N ASP A 221 -0.65 -5.64 -4.96
CA ASP A 221 -0.55 -4.27 -4.46
C ASP A 221 -0.84 -4.26 -2.95
N GLY A 222 0.22 -4.18 -2.15
CA GLY A 222 0.19 -4.16 -0.70
C GLY A 222 0.15 -2.77 -0.06
N CYS A 223 -0.10 -1.72 -0.84
CA CYS A 223 -0.06 -0.33 -0.34
C CYS A 223 -0.95 -0.06 0.89
N GLN A 224 -2.08 -0.72 0.98
CA GLN A 224 -3.00 -0.61 2.11
C GLN A 224 -2.91 -1.80 3.06
N ALA A 225 -2.08 -2.81 2.79
CA ALA A 225 -1.88 -3.93 3.69
C ALA A 225 -0.74 -3.66 4.68
N VAL A 226 0.44 -3.26 4.19
CA VAL A 226 1.66 -3.11 5.02
C VAL A 226 1.53 -2.13 6.20
N PRO A 227 0.69 -1.06 6.16
CA PRO A 227 0.50 -0.21 7.33
C PRO A 227 -0.37 -0.86 8.43
N HIS A 228 -1.21 -1.83 8.08
CA HIS A 228 -2.30 -2.33 8.91
C HIS A 228 -2.12 -3.77 9.38
N MET A 229 -1.31 -4.58 8.68
CA MET A 229 -1.10 -5.99 8.99
C MET A 229 0.31 -6.47 8.65
N ALA A 230 0.73 -7.55 9.30
CA ALA A 230 1.98 -8.23 8.94
C ALA A 230 1.84 -8.90 7.57
N VAL A 231 2.88 -8.78 6.76
CA VAL A 231 2.97 -9.39 5.44
C VAL A 231 4.19 -10.30 5.41
N ASP A 232 3.96 -11.56 5.10
CA ASP A 232 4.99 -12.59 4.92
C ASP A 232 4.92 -13.09 3.48
N VAL A 233 5.83 -12.58 2.63
CA VAL A 233 5.82 -12.89 1.20
C VAL A 233 6.16 -14.35 0.91
N GLN A 234 6.92 -15.02 1.80
CA GLN A 234 7.22 -16.44 1.69
C GLN A 234 5.98 -17.29 2.01
N ALA A 235 5.26 -16.97 3.12
CA ALA A 235 4.06 -17.69 3.51
C ALA A 235 2.90 -17.45 2.53
N LEU A 236 2.82 -16.26 1.93
CA LEU A 236 1.88 -15.96 0.85
C LEU A 236 2.19 -16.71 -0.44
N ASP A 237 3.45 -17.09 -0.65
CA ASP A 237 3.94 -17.67 -1.91
C ASP A 237 3.74 -16.72 -3.11
N ALA A 238 3.78 -15.40 -2.88
CA ALA A 238 3.64 -14.39 -3.94
C ALA A 238 4.85 -14.39 -4.89
N ASP A 239 4.68 -13.82 -6.09
CA ASP A 239 5.77 -13.65 -7.06
C ASP A 239 6.30 -12.22 -7.07
N PHE A 240 5.39 -11.25 -6.92
CA PHE A 240 5.69 -9.83 -6.77
C PHE A 240 4.81 -9.19 -5.69
N TYR A 241 5.39 -8.29 -4.91
CA TYR A 241 4.69 -7.51 -3.90
C TYR A 241 5.15 -6.06 -3.94
N VAL A 242 4.22 -5.10 -3.93
CA VAL A 242 4.57 -3.68 -4.05
C VAL A 242 3.93 -2.84 -2.95
N PHE A 243 4.65 -1.81 -2.49
CA PHE A 243 4.05 -0.79 -1.63
C PHE A 243 4.76 0.56 -1.74
N SER A 244 4.14 1.61 -1.19
CA SER A 244 4.66 2.97 -1.15
C SER A 244 5.02 3.39 0.27
N GLY A 245 6.20 3.96 0.48
CA GLY A 245 6.70 4.35 1.79
C GLY A 245 5.85 5.41 2.49
N HIS A 246 5.28 6.37 1.74
CA HIS A 246 4.48 7.45 2.32
C HIS A 246 3.17 7.01 2.98
N LYS A 247 2.72 5.77 2.75
CA LYS A 247 1.56 5.17 3.43
C LYS A 247 1.97 4.41 4.68
N LEU A 248 3.21 3.94 4.73
CA LEU A 248 3.82 3.24 5.87
C LEU A 248 4.57 4.23 6.79
N TYR A 249 4.02 5.42 7.03
CA TYR A 249 4.60 6.46 7.89
C TYR A 249 5.98 6.98 7.44
N GLY A 250 6.49 6.51 6.31
CA GLY A 250 7.75 6.87 5.69
C GLY A 250 7.63 8.07 4.74
N PRO A 251 8.74 8.52 4.10
CA PRO A 251 8.73 9.67 3.20
C PRO A 251 8.01 9.38 1.87
N THR A 252 7.76 10.45 1.12
CA THR A 252 7.32 10.40 -0.28
C THR A 252 8.48 10.00 -1.19
N ALA A 253 8.19 9.72 -2.45
CA ALA A 253 9.17 9.40 -3.49
C ALA A 253 10.06 8.17 -3.20
N ILE A 254 9.62 7.30 -2.31
CA ILE A 254 10.19 5.96 -2.08
C ILE A 254 9.07 4.93 -2.04
N GLY A 255 9.31 3.79 -2.65
CA GLY A 255 8.49 2.60 -2.60
C GLY A 255 9.34 1.36 -2.82
N VAL A 256 8.69 0.23 -2.77
CA VAL A 256 9.34 -1.07 -2.85
C VAL A 256 8.62 -1.94 -3.88
N LEU A 257 9.42 -2.61 -4.71
CA LEU A 257 9.07 -3.85 -5.37
C LEU A 257 9.86 -4.97 -4.68
N TRP A 258 9.15 -5.90 -4.07
CA TRP A 258 9.68 -7.22 -3.78
C TRP A 258 9.33 -8.17 -4.93
N GLY A 259 10.26 -9.01 -5.32
CA GLY A 259 10.03 -10.09 -6.29
C GLY A 259 10.98 -11.24 -6.05
N ARG A 260 10.60 -12.45 -6.40
CA ARG A 260 11.48 -13.62 -6.32
C ARG A 260 12.76 -13.38 -7.11
N GLU A 261 13.92 -13.66 -6.52
CA GLU A 261 15.23 -13.32 -7.09
C GLU A 261 15.44 -13.94 -8.49
N ASP A 262 14.96 -15.14 -8.72
CA ASP A 262 15.06 -15.83 -10.01
C ASP A 262 14.23 -15.12 -11.10
N LEU A 263 13.01 -14.70 -10.79
CA LEU A 263 12.15 -13.91 -11.68
C LEU A 263 12.81 -12.57 -12.01
N LEU A 264 13.26 -11.83 -10.98
CA LEU A 264 13.93 -10.54 -11.16
C LEU A 264 15.18 -10.65 -12.03
N ASN A 265 15.99 -11.70 -11.82
CA ASN A 265 17.20 -11.92 -12.61
C ASN A 265 16.90 -12.37 -14.05
N ALA A 266 15.72 -12.90 -14.34
CA ALA A 266 15.26 -13.22 -15.70
C ALA A 266 14.67 -12.02 -16.45
N MET A 267 14.23 -10.98 -15.73
CA MET A 267 13.60 -9.79 -16.31
C MET A 267 14.64 -8.85 -16.96
N PRO A 268 14.33 -8.25 -18.13
CA PRO A 268 15.14 -7.18 -18.69
C PRO A 268 15.11 -5.91 -17.80
N PRO A 269 16.12 -5.02 -17.91
CA PRO A 269 16.07 -3.73 -17.22
C PRO A 269 14.83 -2.92 -17.59
N TYR A 270 14.30 -2.18 -16.61
CA TYR A 270 13.19 -1.24 -16.81
C TYR A 270 13.67 0.13 -17.25
N GLN A 271 14.64 0.69 -16.51
CA GLN A 271 15.32 1.95 -16.86
C GLN A 271 16.78 1.66 -17.16
N SER A 272 17.38 2.50 -18.00
CA SER A 272 18.77 2.38 -18.39
C SER A 272 19.58 3.61 -17.98
N GLY A 273 20.84 3.40 -17.63
CA GLY A 273 21.73 4.48 -17.22
C GLY A 273 22.98 3.99 -16.51
N GLY A 274 23.53 4.85 -15.66
CA GLY A 274 24.63 4.50 -14.77
C GLY A 274 24.16 3.60 -13.63
N ASP A 275 25.09 3.03 -12.93
CA ASP A 275 24.97 2.16 -11.76
C ASP A 275 24.41 0.75 -12.02
N MET A 276 23.41 0.60 -12.84
CA MET A 276 22.74 -0.67 -13.14
C MET A 276 23.49 -1.58 -14.12
N ILE A 277 24.62 -1.11 -14.68
CA ILE A 277 25.44 -1.80 -15.67
C ILE A 277 26.66 -2.49 -15.04
N SER A 278 27.10 -3.60 -15.65
CA SER A 278 28.39 -4.23 -15.36
C SER A 278 29.49 -3.75 -16.31
N SER A 279 29.19 -3.61 -17.61
CA SER A 279 30.10 -3.03 -18.61
C SER A 279 29.32 -2.33 -19.71
N VAL A 280 29.92 -1.28 -20.29
CA VAL A 280 29.35 -0.52 -21.40
C VAL A 280 30.44 -0.27 -22.43
N THR A 281 30.16 -0.61 -23.68
CA THR A 281 30.86 -0.13 -24.88
C THR A 281 29.83 0.47 -25.84
N PHE A 282 30.25 1.10 -26.92
CA PHE A 282 29.30 1.59 -27.91
C PHE A 282 28.54 0.46 -28.62
N GLU A 283 29.10 -0.76 -28.64
CA GLU A 283 28.53 -1.94 -29.33
C GLU A 283 27.66 -2.77 -28.39
N LYS A 284 27.95 -2.77 -27.06
CA LYS A 284 27.27 -3.69 -26.13
C LYS A 284 27.28 -3.18 -24.70
N THR A 285 26.17 -3.44 -24.01
CA THR A 285 26.03 -3.26 -22.56
C THR A 285 25.70 -4.59 -21.88
N THR A 286 26.28 -4.83 -20.72
CA THR A 286 25.89 -5.91 -19.81
C THR A 286 25.39 -5.32 -18.50
N PHE A 287 24.43 -6.00 -17.88
CA PHE A 287 23.69 -5.49 -16.71
C PHE A 287 24.07 -6.25 -15.44
N LYS A 288 23.97 -5.57 -14.32
CA LYS A 288 24.07 -6.19 -12.99
C LYS A 288 22.87 -7.13 -12.75
N LYS A 289 22.94 -7.90 -11.68
CA LYS A 289 21.80 -8.66 -11.12
C LYS A 289 20.88 -7.75 -10.29
N SER A 290 19.72 -8.27 -9.90
CA SER A 290 18.86 -7.66 -8.89
C SER A 290 19.66 -7.43 -7.60
N PRO A 291 19.37 -6.34 -6.84
CA PRO A 291 18.39 -5.27 -7.13
C PRO A 291 18.94 -4.20 -8.08
N HIS A 292 20.26 -4.08 -8.22
CA HIS A 292 20.93 -2.98 -8.92
C HIS A 292 20.57 -2.88 -10.40
N ARG A 293 20.15 -3.98 -11.06
CA ARG A 293 19.63 -3.97 -12.44
C ARG A 293 18.49 -3.00 -12.64
N PHE A 294 17.68 -2.76 -11.61
CA PHE A 294 16.46 -1.97 -11.68
C PHE A 294 16.59 -0.58 -11.05
N GLU A 295 17.77 -0.26 -10.48
CA GLU A 295 18.04 0.99 -9.80
C GLU A 295 19.06 1.81 -10.61
N ALA A 296 18.59 2.44 -11.69
CA ALA A 296 19.42 3.23 -12.58
C ALA A 296 19.64 4.65 -12.03
N GLY A 297 20.89 5.10 -12.03
CA GLY A 297 21.28 6.44 -11.57
C GLY A 297 21.45 6.53 -10.05
N THR A 298 21.59 7.76 -9.54
CA THR A 298 21.66 7.99 -8.08
C THR A 298 20.29 7.73 -7.46
N PRO A 299 20.18 6.82 -6.46
CA PRO A 299 18.91 6.48 -5.86
C PRO A 299 18.41 7.55 -4.88
N ALA A 300 17.18 7.38 -4.39
CA ALA A 300 16.57 8.18 -3.33
C ALA A 300 17.16 7.80 -1.96
N ILE A 301 18.37 8.27 -1.66
CA ILE A 301 19.20 7.81 -0.54
C ILE A 301 18.52 8.11 0.80
N THR A 302 18.17 9.37 1.01
CA THR A 302 17.61 9.84 2.28
C THR A 302 16.18 9.31 2.50
N GLU A 303 15.44 9.17 1.41
CA GLU A 303 14.08 8.61 1.45
C GLU A 303 14.11 7.11 1.81
N ALA A 304 15.09 6.36 1.31
CA ALA A 304 15.28 4.96 1.72
C ALA A 304 15.65 4.85 3.21
N ILE A 305 16.53 5.74 3.70
CA ILE A 305 16.88 5.82 5.12
C ILE A 305 15.64 6.13 5.97
N GLY A 306 14.82 7.11 5.53
CA GLY A 306 13.56 7.45 6.17
C GLY A 306 12.54 6.30 6.17
N LEU A 307 12.48 5.50 5.10
CA LEU A 307 11.65 4.29 5.05
C LEU A 307 12.14 3.25 6.05
N GLY A 308 13.46 3.05 6.15
CA GLY A 308 14.05 2.16 7.16
C GLY A 308 13.69 2.58 8.59
N ALA A 309 13.72 3.89 8.89
CA ALA A 309 13.31 4.42 10.18
C ALA A 309 11.79 4.25 10.44
N ALA A 310 10.95 4.35 9.41
CA ALA A 310 9.51 4.10 9.52
C ALA A 310 9.22 2.63 9.85
N ILE A 311 9.93 1.69 9.24
CA ILE A 311 9.81 0.26 9.53
C ILE A 311 10.23 -0.03 10.98
N ASP A 312 11.34 0.55 11.44
CA ASP A 312 11.76 0.42 12.84
C ASP A 312 10.70 0.94 13.82
N TYR A 313 10.10 2.10 13.50
CA TYR A 313 9.05 2.70 14.31
C TYR A 313 7.81 1.81 14.40
N VAL A 314 7.30 1.34 13.26
CA VAL A 314 6.13 0.44 13.19
C VAL A 314 6.43 -0.88 13.90
N GLY A 315 7.65 -1.43 13.73
CA GLY A 315 8.10 -2.62 14.44
C GLY A 315 8.16 -2.43 15.96
N ALA A 316 8.61 -1.26 16.44
CA ALA A 316 8.66 -0.94 17.85
C ALA A 316 7.27 -0.75 18.49
N VAL A 317 6.28 -0.24 17.75
CA VAL A 317 4.87 -0.19 18.17
C VAL A 317 4.23 -1.58 18.13
N GLY A 318 4.62 -2.40 17.14
CA GLY A 318 4.12 -3.76 16.92
C GLY A 318 2.88 -3.78 16.00
N LEU A 319 2.98 -4.41 14.83
CA LEU A 319 1.89 -4.49 13.85
C LEU A 319 0.62 -5.15 14.42
N GLY A 320 0.77 -6.16 15.27
CA GLY A 320 -0.39 -6.79 15.93
C GLY A 320 -1.15 -5.83 16.83
N SER A 321 -0.44 -4.98 17.59
CA SER A 321 -1.05 -3.93 18.44
C SER A 321 -1.69 -2.82 17.60
N ILE A 322 -1.04 -2.43 16.51
CA ILE A 322 -1.58 -1.45 15.55
C ILE A 322 -2.89 -1.99 14.95
N SER A 323 -2.88 -3.21 14.42
CA SER A 323 -4.05 -3.85 13.83
C SER A 323 -5.22 -3.93 14.81
N ALA A 324 -4.98 -4.37 16.05
CA ALA A 324 -6.01 -4.46 17.09
C ALA A 324 -6.59 -3.09 17.45
N HIS A 325 -5.74 -2.06 17.59
CA HIS A 325 -6.17 -0.70 17.85
C HIS A 325 -7.04 -0.16 16.70
N GLU A 326 -6.55 -0.26 15.48
CA GLU A 326 -7.25 0.22 14.29
C GLU A 326 -8.58 -0.50 14.05
N GLN A 327 -8.67 -1.81 14.29
CA GLN A 327 -9.93 -2.54 14.24
C GLN A 327 -10.94 -2.03 15.28
N GLY A 328 -10.49 -1.69 16.48
CA GLY A 328 -11.33 -1.07 17.50
C GLY A 328 -11.85 0.31 17.11
N VAL A 329 -11.02 1.11 16.41
CA VAL A 329 -11.43 2.43 15.86
C VAL A 329 -12.38 2.24 14.67
N LEU A 330 -12.10 1.29 13.77
CA LEU A 330 -12.94 0.97 12.61
C LEU A 330 -14.35 0.53 13.01
N GLN A 331 -14.44 -0.38 14.00
CA GLN A 331 -15.74 -0.82 14.52
C GLN A 331 -16.53 0.36 15.09
N TYR A 332 -15.90 1.14 15.97
CA TYR A 332 -16.53 2.32 16.55
C TYR A 332 -16.98 3.33 15.48
N ALA A 333 -16.11 3.62 14.50
CA ALA A 333 -16.44 4.52 13.41
C ALA A 333 -17.60 4.00 12.55
N SER A 334 -17.66 2.70 12.28
CA SER A 334 -18.74 2.09 11.52
C SER A 334 -20.09 2.26 12.24
N GLU A 335 -20.13 2.00 13.55
CA GLU A 335 -21.33 2.18 14.38
C GLU A 335 -21.78 3.64 14.42
N ARG A 336 -20.84 4.57 14.61
CA ARG A 336 -21.13 6.00 14.69
C ARG A 336 -21.61 6.58 13.37
N LEU A 337 -20.99 6.21 12.27
CA LEU A 337 -21.36 6.69 10.93
C LEU A 337 -22.69 6.10 10.45
N GLN A 338 -22.98 4.83 10.74
CA GLN A 338 -24.28 4.22 10.42
C GLN A 338 -25.44 4.87 11.15
N ALA A 339 -25.20 5.49 12.30
CA ALA A 339 -26.22 6.22 13.05
C ALA A 339 -26.55 7.61 12.47
N VAL A 340 -25.74 8.11 11.52
CA VAL A 340 -26.00 9.39 10.84
C VAL A 340 -27.12 9.18 9.79
N GLU A 341 -28.22 9.88 9.94
CA GLU A 341 -29.37 9.76 9.04
C GLU A 341 -29.00 10.12 7.58
N GLY A 342 -29.36 9.25 6.63
CA GLY A 342 -29.07 9.43 5.19
C GLY A 342 -27.62 9.12 4.81
N LEU A 343 -26.75 8.71 5.75
CA LEU A 343 -25.41 8.25 5.43
C LEU A 343 -25.46 6.78 5.00
N ARG A 344 -24.78 6.47 3.93
CA ARG A 344 -24.59 5.10 3.42
C ARG A 344 -23.10 4.81 3.29
N ILE A 345 -22.63 3.79 4.02
CA ILE A 345 -21.27 3.24 3.88
C ILE A 345 -21.20 2.46 2.56
N ILE A 346 -20.12 2.70 1.80
CA ILE A 346 -19.83 2.02 0.54
C ILE A 346 -18.76 0.97 0.79
N GLY A 347 -19.12 -0.29 0.56
CA GLY A 347 -18.27 -1.45 0.89
C GLY A 347 -18.34 -1.82 2.37
N GLN A 348 -19.05 -2.90 2.63
CA GLN A 348 -19.28 -3.46 3.97
C GLN A 348 -18.81 -4.92 4.04
N ALA A 349 -17.69 -5.22 3.34
CA ALA A 349 -17.08 -6.54 3.37
C ALA A 349 -16.78 -6.97 4.82
N ARG A 350 -16.90 -8.27 5.09
CA ARG A 350 -16.67 -8.85 6.41
C ARG A 350 -15.23 -8.66 6.89
N GLU A 351 -14.27 -8.91 6.00
CA GLU A 351 -12.85 -8.73 6.25
C GLU A 351 -12.43 -7.36 5.71
N LYS A 352 -12.08 -6.45 6.62
CA LYS A 352 -11.89 -5.05 6.27
C LYS A 352 -10.77 -4.39 7.09
N ALA A 353 -9.92 -3.62 6.42
CA ALA A 353 -8.95 -2.73 7.04
C ALA A 353 -9.58 -1.36 7.38
N SER A 354 -8.85 -0.51 8.07
CA SER A 354 -9.29 0.74 8.70
C SER A 354 -9.65 1.86 7.71
N ILE A 355 -10.53 1.57 6.74
CA ILE A 355 -10.98 2.47 5.67
C ILE A 355 -12.50 2.42 5.58
N ILE A 356 -13.15 3.59 5.62
CA ILE A 356 -14.59 3.73 5.40
C ILE A 356 -14.84 4.77 4.33
N SER A 357 -15.42 4.35 3.20
CA SER A 357 -15.98 5.24 2.19
C SER A 357 -17.49 5.39 2.40
N PHE A 358 -18.01 6.59 2.24
CA PHE A 358 -19.43 6.86 2.48
C PHE A 358 -19.96 8.00 1.61
N VAL A 359 -21.27 8.04 1.47
CA VAL A 359 -22.05 9.13 0.87
C VAL A 359 -23.13 9.57 1.86
N ILE A 360 -23.62 10.80 1.73
CA ILE A 360 -24.80 11.29 2.45
C ILE A 360 -25.82 11.74 1.38
N ASP A 361 -27.04 11.30 1.53
CA ASP A 361 -28.13 11.62 0.59
C ASP A 361 -28.31 13.14 0.48
N GLY A 362 -28.35 13.62 -0.77
CA GLY A 362 -28.54 15.03 -1.08
C GLY A 362 -27.28 15.90 -0.97
N ILE A 363 -26.15 15.40 -0.48
CA ILE A 363 -24.91 16.17 -0.31
C ILE A 363 -23.81 15.64 -1.24
N HIS A 364 -23.29 16.51 -2.11
CA HIS A 364 -22.15 16.13 -2.93
C HIS A 364 -20.88 15.91 -2.09
N ALA A 365 -20.10 14.88 -2.38
CA ALA A 365 -18.91 14.51 -1.58
C ALA A 365 -17.91 15.68 -1.42
N HIS A 366 -17.74 16.53 -2.44
CA HIS A 366 -16.86 17.70 -2.38
C HIS A 366 -17.33 18.75 -1.36
N ASP A 367 -18.64 19.03 -1.35
CA ASP A 367 -19.24 19.99 -0.43
C ASP A 367 -19.14 19.47 1.01
N LEU A 368 -19.38 18.15 1.19
CA LEU A 368 -19.20 17.47 2.46
C LEU A 368 -17.75 17.58 2.96
N GLY A 369 -16.76 17.29 2.10
CA GLY A 369 -15.35 17.41 2.46
C GLY A 369 -14.96 18.84 2.84
N THR A 370 -15.45 19.84 2.10
CA THR A 370 -15.22 21.26 2.39
C THR A 370 -15.84 21.68 3.74
N PHE A 371 -17.01 21.14 4.06
CA PHE A 371 -17.68 21.42 5.32
C PHE A 371 -16.94 20.84 6.51
N VAL A 372 -16.56 19.55 6.46
CA VAL A 372 -15.86 18.89 7.57
C VAL A 372 -14.44 19.43 7.76
N ASP A 373 -13.78 19.92 6.70
CA ASP A 373 -12.49 20.60 6.79
C ASP A 373 -12.58 21.85 7.69
N ARG A 374 -13.71 22.60 7.63
CA ARG A 374 -13.97 23.74 8.56
C ARG A 374 -14.14 23.30 10.01
N ALA A 375 -14.45 22.04 10.24
CA ALA A 375 -14.45 21.44 11.58
C ALA A 375 -13.05 20.98 12.05
N GLY A 376 -12.01 21.11 11.20
CA GLY A 376 -10.65 20.64 11.45
C GLY A 376 -10.42 19.19 11.06
N VAL A 377 -11.36 18.57 10.34
CA VAL A 377 -11.31 17.16 9.98
C VAL A 377 -10.84 16.99 8.52
N ALA A 378 -9.72 16.33 8.33
CA ALA A 378 -9.17 16.01 7.00
C ALA A 378 -9.65 14.62 6.56
N VAL A 379 -10.56 14.59 5.61
CA VAL A 379 -11.00 13.38 4.87
C VAL A 379 -10.72 13.53 3.39
N ARG A 380 -10.64 12.44 2.67
CA ARG A 380 -10.51 12.47 1.22
C ARG A 380 -11.87 12.43 0.54
N VAL A 381 -12.01 13.16 -0.58
CA VAL A 381 -13.22 13.12 -1.41
C VAL A 381 -12.86 12.80 -2.87
N GLY A 382 -13.75 12.13 -3.59
CA GLY A 382 -13.57 11.80 -5.00
C GLY A 382 -13.61 10.30 -5.30
N HIS A 383 -12.90 9.90 -6.36
CA HIS A 383 -12.85 8.50 -6.83
C HIS A 383 -11.78 7.65 -6.13
N HIS A 384 -10.94 8.23 -5.29
CA HIS A 384 -9.81 7.56 -4.59
C HIS A 384 -8.85 6.82 -5.52
N CYS A 385 -8.69 7.27 -6.77
CA CYS A 385 -7.96 6.57 -7.83
C CYS A 385 -8.49 5.14 -8.10
N ALA A 386 -9.80 4.92 -7.87
CA ALA A 386 -10.52 3.66 -8.10
C ALA A 386 -11.88 3.98 -8.77
N GLN A 387 -11.85 4.69 -9.88
CA GLN A 387 -13.06 5.10 -10.59
C GLN A 387 -14.01 3.94 -10.94
N PRO A 388 -13.51 2.74 -11.36
CA PRO A 388 -14.41 1.61 -11.62
C PRO A 388 -15.25 1.20 -10.40
N VAL A 389 -14.76 1.40 -9.17
CA VAL A 389 -15.55 1.15 -7.94
C VAL A 389 -16.73 2.12 -7.87
N MET A 390 -16.52 3.40 -8.19
CA MET A 390 -17.61 4.39 -8.20
C MET A 390 -18.69 4.02 -9.23
N GLU A 391 -18.27 3.61 -10.42
CA GLU A 391 -19.17 3.14 -11.49
C GLU A 391 -19.96 1.91 -11.05
N ARG A 392 -19.33 0.94 -10.37
CA ARG A 392 -19.97 -0.28 -9.85
C ARG A 392 -21.10 0.04 -8.85
N TYR A 393 -20.93 1.06 -8.02
CA TYR A 393 -21.95 1.49 -7.06
C TYR A 393 -22.92 2.55 -7.60
N GLY A 394 -22.77 3.00 -8.85
CA GLY A 394 -23.63 4.01 -9.47
C GLY A 394 -23.54 5.38 -8.78
N ILE A 395 -22.38 5.74 -8.24
CA ILE A 395 -22.12 7.00 -7.51
C ILE A 395 -21.01 7.80 -8.17
N ALA A 396 -21.10 9.12 -8.09
CA ALA A 396 -20.09 9.99 -8.69
C ALA A 396 -18.78 10.02 -7.88
N ALA A 397 -18.87 10.02 -6.56
CA ALA A 397 -17.74 10.13 -5.64
C ALA A 397 -18.16 9.71 -4.24
N THR A 398 -17.19 9.43 -3.36
CA THR A 398 -17.41 9.25 -1.92
C THR A 398 -16.55 10.23 -1.11
N ALA A 399 -16.93 10.47 0.13
CA ALA A 399 -16.00 10.85 1.17
C ALA A 399 -15.38 9.56 1.76
N ARG A 400 -14.10 9.61 2.15
CA ARG A 400 -13.38 8.48 2.73
C ARG A 400 -12.64 8.91 3.99
N ALA A 401 -12.96 8.29 5.11
CA ALA A 401 -12.16 8.32 6.32
C ALA A 401 -11.26 7.08 6.35
N SER A 402 -9.99 7.26 6.63
CA SER A 402 -9.01 6.18 6.77
C SER A 402 -8.17 6.43 8.01
N PHE A 403 -8.12 5.44 8.87
CA PHE A 403 -7.50 5.54 10.19
C PHE A 403 -6.09 4.94 10.14
N GLY A 404 -5.21 5.46 10.98
CA GLY A 404 -3.86 4.97 11.19
C GLY A 404 -3.59 4.82 12.69
N LEU A 405 -2.40 4.33 13.01
CA LEU A 405 -1.98 3.94 14.35
C LEU A 405 -2.14 5.03 15.45
N TYR A 406 -2.32 6.29 15.07
CA TYR A 406 -2.47 7.43 16.00
C TYR A 406 -3.91 7.97 16.12
N ASN A 407 -4.87 7.42 15.38
CA ASN A 407 -6.25 7.91 15.43
C ASN A 407 -7.00 7.38 16.65
N THR A 408 -7.98 8.15 17.12
CA THR A 408 -8.74 7.87 18.33
C THR A 408 -10.24 7.86 18.08
N ARG A 409 -11.02 7.33 19.05
CA ARG A 409 -12.49 7.35 19.00
C ARG A 409 -13.05 8.77 19.10
N GLU A 410 -12.39 9.64 19.86
CA GLU A 410 -12.76 11.05 19.98
C GLU A 410 -12.65 11.78 18.63
N GLU A 411 -11.67 11.42 17.80
CA GLU A 411 -11.55 11.94 16.43
C GLU A 411 -12.70 11.47 15.52
N VAL A 412 -13.21 10.25 15.75
CA VAL A 412 -14.41 9.75 15.08
C VAL A 412 -15.66 10.54 15.52
N ASP A 413 -15.77 10.88 16.81
CA ASP A 413 -16.87 11.69 17.30
C ASP A 413 -16.86 13.10 16.66
N VAL A 414 -15.69 13.73 16.55
CA VAL A 414 -15.55 15.03 15.86
C VAL A 414 -15.98 14.93 14.40
N LEU A 415 -15.61 13.86 13.68
CA LEU A 415 -16.07 13.61 12.31
C LEU A 415 -17.60 13.47 12.28
N THR A 416 -18.17 12.62 13.15
CA THR A 416 -19.61 12.33 13.16
C THR A 416 -20.43 13.59 13.44
N ASP A 417 -20.02 14.39 14.44
CA ASP A 417 -20.68 15.65 14.78
C ASP A 417 -20.62 16.65 13.61
N ALA A 418 -19.47 16.72 12.90
CA ALA A 418 -19.35 17.55 11.71
C ALA A 418 -20.26 17.09 10.56
N LEU A 419 -20.45 15.76 10.39
CA LEU A 419 -21.35 15.21 9.37
C LEU A 419 -22.83 15.49 9.71
N ILE A 420 -23.22 15.41 10.96
CA ILE A 420 -24.59 15.79 11.42
C ILE A 420 -24.84 17.28 11.12
N GLN A 421 -23.88 18.15 11.47
CA GLN A 421 -23.98 19.59 11.20
C GLN A 421 -24.02 19.87 9.68
N ALA A 422 -23.25 19.13 8.88
CA ALA A 422 -23.31 19.25 7.43
C ALA A 422 -24.71 18.92 6.90
N LYS A 423 -25.33 17.85 7.39
CA LYS A 423 -26.68 17.48 7.02
C LYS A 423 -27.70 18.56 7.39
N GLU A 424 -27.62 19.13 8.60
CA GLU A 424 -28.50 20.24 9.01
C GLU A 424 -28.32 21.48 8.13
N PHE A 425 -27.10 21.72 7.63
CA PHE A 425 -26.78 22.88 6.80
C PHE A 425 -27.26 22.76 5.35
N PHE A 426 -27.13 21.56 4.76
CA PHE A 426 -27.46 21.31 3.35
C PHE A 426 -28.87 20.73 3.15
N GLY A 427 -29.46 20.11 4.19
CA GLY A 427 -30.82 19.53 4.17
C GLY A 427 -31.83 20.50 4.64
#